data_c00cf0c2609581dcbf52a2684482a2db
#
_entry.id   c00cf0c2609581dcbf52a2684482a2db
#
_cell.length_a   1.000
_cell.length_b   1.000
_cell.length_c   1.000
_cell.angle_alpha   90.00
_cell.angle_beta   90.00
_cell.angle_gamma   90.00
#
_symmetry.space_group_name_H-M   'P 1'
#
loop_
_entity.id
_entity.type
_entity.pdbx_description
1 polymer ?
#
loop_
_entity_poly.entity_id
_entity_poly.type
_entity_poly.pdbx_seq_one_letter_code
_entity_poly.pdbx_strand_id
1 'polypeptide(L)'
;ARGGCSVNRHRGLKAVALTAVCFLLVASEAQAYIGPGAGFAVGTTLVAFFAAFLSGLAAIFLWPLRWTIRFIRGRRALARARVKRFVILGLDGMEPTLADKYMAEGKMPNLRKLAEMGTYTRLATTAPPLSPVAWSTFLTGCNPGKHNIFDFLTRDKRTYLPLLSSVSIRGTARVWKIGRYKIPIGKPDIRLLRKGKPFWNTLGAHGIFSNVIRV
;
A
#
# COMPACT_ATOMS: atom_id res chain seq x y z
N ALA A 1 9.60 -39.03 26.05
CA ALA A 1 8.57 -38.58 26.98
C ALA A 1 7.67 -37.55 26.31
N ARG A 2 6.48 -37.98 25.91
CA ARG A 2 5.42 -37.12 25.36
C ARG A 2 4.52 -36.72 26.53
N GLY A 3 4.40 -35.42 26.83
CA GLY A 3 3.49 -34.86 27.81
C GLY A 3 2.62 -33.79 27.16
N GLY A 4 1.33 -34.07 27.11
CA GLY A 4 0.34 -33.33 26.34
C GLY A 4 -0.01 -31.96 26.88
N CYS A 5 -0.31 -31.07 25.96
CA CYS A 5 -0.92 -29.75 26.20
C CYS A 5 -2.36 -29.77 25.67
N SER A 6 -3.31 -30.33 26.44
CA SER A 6 -4.72 -30.36 26.05
C SER A 6 -5.69 -29.62 27.00
N VAL A 7 -5.18 -28.90 28.02
CA VAL A 7 -6.04 -28.37 29.11
C VAL A 7 -6.60 -26.96 28.86
N ASN A 8 -6.13 -26.23 27.84
CA ASN A 8 -6.48 -24.80 27.70
C ASN A 8 -7.67 -24.48 26.76
N ARG A 9 -8.15 -25.44 25.97
CA ARG A 9 -9.24 -25.19 25.01
C ARG A 9 -10.63 -25.10 25.68
N HIS A 10 -10.85 -25.87 26.73
CA HIS A 10 -12.14 -25.87 27.43
C HIS A 10 -12.36 -24.69 28.38
N ARG A 11 -11.29 -24.04 28.85
CA ARG A 11 -11.40 -22.82 29.67
C ARG A 11 -11.82 -21.61 28.85
N GLY A 12 -11.32 -21.48 27.62
CA GLY A 12 -11.70 -20.39 26.71
C GLY A 12 -13.18 -20.47 26.29
N LEU A 13 -13.68 -21.67 25.99
CA LEU A 13 -15.08 -21.85 25.59
C LEU A 13 -16.05 -21.56 26.74
N LYS A 14 -15.71 -21.97 27.96
CA LYS A 14 -16.51 -21.66 29.14
C LYS A 14 -16.52 -20.16 29.50
N ALA A 15 -15.41 -19.47 29.30
CA ALA A 15 -15.34 -18.01 29.48
C ALA A 15 -16.21 -17.26 28.47
N VAL A 16 -16.15 -17.64 27.21
CA VAL A 16 -16.98 -17.04 26.15
C VAL A 16 -18.47 -17.33 26.36
N ALA A 17 -18.82 -18.56 26.76
CA ALA A 17 -20.20 -18.92 27.06
C ALA A 17 -20.71 -18.16 28.32
N LEU A 18 -19.89 -18.00 29.33
CA LEU A 18 -20.26 -17.25 30.55
C LEU A 18 -20.46 -15.76 30.23
N THR A 19 -19.60 -15.17 29.41
CA THR A 19 -19.74 -13.75 28.95
C THR A 19 -20.99 -13.55 28.13
N ALA A 20 -21.32 -14.49 27.25
CA ALA A 20 -22.54 -14.44 26.44
C ALA A 20 -23.81 -14.58 27.31
N VAL A 21 -23.80 -15.46 28.32
CA VAL A 21 -24.91 -15.62 29.27
C VAL A 21 -25.04 -14.37 30.15
N CYS A 22 -23.94 -13.79 30.65
CA CYS A 22 -24.00 -12.53 31.38
C CYS A 22 -24.55 -11.38 30.55
N PHE A 23 -24.18 -11.31 29.26
CA PHE A 23 -24.71 -10.29 28.36
C PHE A 23 -26.20 -10.44 28.08
N LEU A 24 -26.69 -11.67 27.97
CA LEU A 24 -28.11 -11.98 27.82
C LEU A 24 -28.92 -11.70 29.11
N LEU A 25 -28.33 -11.90 30.29
CA LEU A 25 -29.01 -11.65 31.57
C LEU A 25 -29.08 -10.15 31.93
N VAL A 26 -28.11 -9.35 31.48
CA VAL A 26 -28.11 -7.88 31.69
C VAL A 26 -29.09 -7.17 30.74
N ALA A 27 -29.49 -7.83 29.63
CA ALA A 27 -30.40 -7.24 28.66
C ALA A 27 -31.88 -7.28 29.04
N SER A 28 -32.25 -7.88 30.18
CA SER A 28 -33.66 -8.15 30.52
C SER A 28 -34.41 -7.04 31.26
N GLU A 29 -33.75 -5.92 31.64
CA GLU A 29 -34.46 -4.86 32.41
C GLU A 29 -34.42 -3.45 31.81
N ALA A 30 -34.07 -3.30 30.53
CA ALA A 30 -34.22 -2.02 29.86
C ALA A 30 -35.62 -1.95 29.20
N GLN A 31 -36.67 -1.76 30.01
CA GLN A 31 -37.94 -1.20 29.52
C GLN A 31 -37.75 0.29 29.22
N ALA A 32 -36.87 0.60 28.25
CA ALA A 32 -36.79 1.92 27.71
C ALA A 32 -38.05 2.15 26.87
N TYR A 33 -38.79 3.20 27.20
CA TYR A 33 -39.88 3.77 26.44
C TYR A 33 -39.47 3.86 24.96
N ILE A 34 -39.97 2.90 24.17
CA ILE A 34 -39.69 2.84 22.74
C ILE A 34 -40.59 3.86 22.05
N GLY A 35 -40.15 5.13 22.01
CA GLY A 35 -40.78 6.14 21.17
C GLY A 35 -40.63 5.78 19.66
N PRO A 36 -41.48 6.35 18.78
CA PRO A 36 -41.51 6.01 17.36
C PRO A 36 -40.18 6.17 16.63
N GLY A 37 -39.21 6.91 17.18
CA GLY A 37 -37.85 7.03 16.64
C GLY A 37 -36.95 5.82 16.93
N ALA A 38 -37.18 5.04 17.98
CA ALA A 38 -36.35 3.90 18.33
C ALA A 38 -36.55 2.72 17.37
N GLY A 39 -37.78 2.51 16.88
CA GLY A 39 -38.06 1.52 15.84
C GLY A 39 -37.32 1.81 14.53
N PHE A 40 -37.17 3.09 14.20
CA PHE A 40 -36.41 3.51 13.02
C PHE A 40 -34.90 3.27 13.20
N ALA A 41 -34.37 3.54 14.37
CA ALA A 41 -32.96 3.27 14.69
C ALA A 41 -32.62 1.78 14.66
N VAL A 42 -33.48 0.91 15.20
CA VAL A 42 -33.30 -0.55 15.15
C VAL A 42 -33.41 -1.05 13.71
N GLY A 43 -34.38 -0.57 12.92
CA GLY A 43 -34.55 -0.94 11.53
C GLY A 43 -33.35 -0.57 10.67
N THR A 44 -32.83 0.65 10.81
CA THR A 44 -31.64 1.10 10.06
C THR A 44 -30.37 0.31 10.46
N THR A 45 -30.22 -0.02 11.74
CA THR A 45 -29.10 -0.84 12.22
C THR A 45 -29.15 -2.26 11.68
N LEU A 46 -30.33 -2.88 11.65
CA LEU A 46 -30.53 -4.20 11.03
C LEU A 46 -30.23 -4.19 9.54
N VAL A 47 -30.73 -3.20 8.80
CA VAL A 47 -30.43 -3.06 7.37
C VAL A 47 -28.92 -2.87 7.14
N ALA A 48 -28.26 -2.02 7.91
CA ALA A 48 -26.81 -1.85 7.83
C ALA A 48 -26.03 -3.12 8.15
N PHE A 49 -26.46 -3.87 9.15
CA PHE A 49 -25.87 -5.17 9.51
C PHE A 49 -26.00 -6.18 8.37
N PHE A 50 -27.20 -6.34 7.81
CA PHE A 50 -27.42 -7.26 6.69
C PHE A 50 -26.66 -6.81 5.44
N ALA A 51 -26.60 -5.53 5.14
CA ALA A 51 -25.81 -5.01 4.03
C ALA A 51 -24.32 -5.30 4.21
N ALA A 52 -23.77 -5.09 5.41
CA ALA A 52 -22.38 -5.42 5.75
C ALA A 52 -22.12 -6.92 5.66
N PHE A 53 -23.04 -7.76 6.17
CA PHE A 53 -22.94 -9.21 6.12
C PHE A 53 -22.97 -9.72 4.67
N LEU A 54 -23.92 -9.26 3.86
CA LEU A 54 -24.02 -9.64 2.44
C LEU A 54 -22.81 -9.17 1.63
N SER A 55 -22.30 -7.96 1.92
CA SER A 55 -21.09 -7.46 1.26
C SER A 55 -19.85 -8.29 1.64
N GLY A 56 -19.75 -8.73 2.90
CA GLY A 56 -18.71 -9.64 3.36
C GLY A 56 -18.78 -11.00 2.67
N LEU A 57 -19.96 -11.59 2.59
CA LEU A 57 -20.18 -12.84 1.83
C LEU A 57 -19.82 -12.67 0.35
N ALA A 58 -20.31 -11.60 -0.28
CA ALA A 58 -19.98 -11.30 -1.66
C ALA A 58 -18.47 -11.16 -1.88
N ALA A 59 -17.76 -10.53 -0.96
CA ALA A 59 -16.31 -10.41 -1.02
C ALA A 59 -15.60 -11.77 -0.96
N ILE A 60 -16.06 -12.68 -0.08
CA ILE A 60 -15.51 -14.03 0.07
C ILE A 60 -15.71 -14.84 -1.24
N PHE A 61 -16.89 -14.77 -1.86
CA PHE A 61 -17.17 -15.49 -3.10
C PHE A 61 -16.52 -14.85 -4.33
N LEU A 62 -16.48 -13.52 -4.39
CA LEU A 62 -15.88 -12.80 -5.52
C LEU A 62 -14.36 -12.80 -5.50
N TRP A 63 -13.73 -12.97 -4.33
CA TRP A 63 -12.28 -12.95 -4.22
C TRP A 63 -11.60 -14.11 -4.98
N PRO A 64 -11.99 -15.40 -4.83
CA PRO A 64 -11.40 -16.49 -5.60
C PRO A 64 -11.69 -16.36 -7.10
N LEU A 65 -12.89 -15.88 -7.47
CA LEU A 65 -13.23 -15.64 -8.87
C LEU A 65 -12.32 -14.56 -9.49
N ARG A 66 -12.12 -13.44 -8.79
CA ARG A 66 -11.19 -12.39 -9.23
C ARG A 66 -9.75 -12.89 -9.30
N TRP A 67 -9.34 -13.71 -8.33
CA TRP A 67 -8.01 -14.33 -8.32
C TRP A 67 -7.83 -15.27 -9.52
N THR A 68 -8.79 -16.13 -9.79
CA THR A 68 -8.78 -17.07 -10.92
C THR A 68 -8.72 -16.33 -12.27
N ILE A 69 -9.56 -15.30 -12.43
CA ILE A 69 -9.54 -14.48 -13.65
C ILE A 69 -8.18 -13.80 -13.84
N ARG A 70 -7.59 -13.24 -12.76
CA ARG A 70 -6.25 -12.64 -12.82
C ARG A 70 -5.18 -13.67 -13.18
N PHE A 71 -5.24 -14.86 -12.60
CA PHE A 71 -4.31 -15.94 -12.85
C PHE A 71 -4.37 -16.41 -14.31
N ILE A 72 -5.57 -16.64 -14.86
CA ILE A 72 -5.76 -17.04 -16.25
C ILE A 72 -5.29 -15.94 -17.21
N ARG A 73 -5.65 -14.68 -16.93
CA ARG A 73 -5.19 -13.53 -17.73
C ARG A 73 -3.66 -13.39 -17.70
N GLY A 74 -3.04 -13.56 -16.53
CA GLY A 74 -1.59 -13.52 -16.39
C GLY A 74 -0.88 -14.60 -17.18
N ARG A 75 -1.38 -15.85 -17.13
CA ARG A 75 -0.84 -16.95 -17.94
C ARG A 75 -0.97 -16.71 -19.45
N ARG A 76 -2.12 -16.21 -19.89
CA ARG A 76 -2.33 -15.85 -21.31
C ARG A 76 -1.43 -14.68 -21.75
N ALA A 77 -1.27 -13.66 -20.92
CA ALA A 77 -0.39 -12.55 -21.18
C ALA A 77 1.07 -13.01 -21.29
N LEU A 78 1.53 -13.85 -20.36
CA LEU A 78 2.88 -14.39 -20.34
C LEU A 78 3.15 -15.32 -21.55
N ALA A 79 2.17 -16.12 -21.95
CA ALA A 79 2.30 -16.99 -23.13
C ALA A 79 2.45 -16.21 -24.46
N ARG A 80 1.83 -15.03 -24.55
CA ARG A 80 1.88 -14.13 -25.72
C ARG A 80 3.03 -13.13 -25.64
N ALA A 81 3.66 -12.99 -24.49
CA ALA A 81 4.71 -12.00 -24.30
C ALA A 81 5.99 -12.39 -25.05
N ARG A 82 6.54 -11.46 -25.84
CA ARG A 82 7.84 -11.61 -26.50
C ARG A 82 8.99 -11.67 -25.49
N VAL A 83 8.81 -10.99 -24.34
CA VAL A 83 9.77 -10.95 -23.23
C VAL A 83 9.12 -11.55 -22.00
N LYS A 84 9.71 -12.62 -21.49
CA LYS A 84 9.19 -13.37 -20.31
C LYS A 84 9.66 -12.80 -18.98
N ARG A 85 10.80 -12.13 -18.97
CA ARG A 85 11.40 -11.47 -17.81
C ARG A 85 11.92 -10.12 -18.20
N PHE A 86 11.65 -9.12 -17.39
CA PHE A 86 12.18 -7.78 -17.53
C PHE A 86 12.74 -7.32 -16.18
N VAL A 87 13.98 -6.88 -16.17
CA VAL A 87 14.66 -6.39 -14.97
C VAL A 87 14.98 -4.91 -15.23
N ILE A 88 14.51 -4.05 -14.33
CA ILE A 88 14.87 -2.64 -14.33
C ILE A 88 15.82 -2.44 -13.15
N LEU A 89 17.06 -2.08 -13.45
CA LEU A 89 18.02 -1.65 -12.45
C LEU A 89 18.17 -0.14 -12.55
N GLY A 90 17.58 0.57 -11.59
CA GLY A 90 17.67 2.02 -11.48
C GLY A 90 18.84 2.41 -10.59
N LEU A 91 19.77 3.20 -11.14
CA LEU A 91 20.91 3.74 -10.41
C LEU A 91 20.70 5.25 -10.26
N ASP A 92 20.50 5.70 -9.02
CA ASP A 92 20.36 7.12 -8.73
C ASP A 92 21.71 7.83 -8.81
N GLY A 93 21.76 9.04 -9.36
CA GLY A 93 22.96 9.84 -9.48
C GLY A 93 24.01 9.29 -10.47
N MET A 94 23.66 8.34 -11.32
CA MET A 94 24.59 7.84 -12.33
C MET A 94 24.80 8.87 -13.44
N GLU A 95 25.98 9.46 -13.48
CA GLU A 95 26.37 10.47 -14.47
C GLU A 95 26.99 9.77 -15.70
N PRO A 96 26.42 9.97 -16.91
CA PRO A 96 26.83 9.22 -18.09
C PRO A 96 28.26 9.54 -18.58
N THR A 97 28.73 10.77 -18.41
CA THR A 97 30.10 11.15 -18.82
C THR A 97 31.15 10.45 -17.96
N LEU A 98 30.90 10.30 -16.67
CA LEU A 98 31.78 9.52 -15.78
C LEU A 98 31.70 8.03 -16.09
N ALA A 99 30.52 7.52 -16.40
CA ALA A 99 30.35 6.12 -16.80
C ALA A 99 31.14 5.82 -18.10
N ASP A 100 31.05 6.69 -19.12
CA ASP A 100 31.80 6.57 -20.36
C ASP A 100 33.31 6.55 -20.10
N LYS A 101 33.80 7.50 -19.29
CA LYS A 101 35.21 7.58 -18.87
C LYS A 101 35.66 6.28 -18.19
N TYR A 102 34.94 5.81 -17.20
CA TYR A 102 35.33 4.61 -16.46
C TYR A 102 35.21 3.31 -17.26
N MET A 103 34.28 3.25 -18.21
CA MET A 103 34.23 2.15 -19.17
C MET A 103 35.44 2.16 -20.08
N ALA A 104 35.87 3.33 -20.55
CA ALA A 104 37.07 3.49 -21.38
C ALA A 104 38.35 3.14 -20.63
N GLU A 105 38.45 3.54 -19.35
CA GLU A 105 39.57 3.21 -18.47
C GLU A 105 39.58 1.74 -17.99
N GLY A 106 38.58 0.92 -18.37
CA GLY A 106 38.46 -0.47 -17.94
C GLY A 106 38.02 -0.66 -16.47
N LYS A 107 37.63 0.41 -15.78
CA LYS A 107 37.15 0.36 -14.38
C LYS A 107 35.73 -0.14 -14.23
N MET A 108 34.96 -0.15 -15.31
CA MET A 108 33.56 -0.67 -15.34
C MET A 108 33.40 -1.75 -16.44
N PRO A 109 34.10 -2.90 -16.32
CA PRO A 109 34.13 -3.90 -17.39
C PRO A 109 32.76 -4.56 -17.63
N ASN A 110 31.97 -4.76 -16.59
CA ASN A 110 30.64 -5.37 -16.72
C ASN A 110 29.64 -4.41 -17.42
N LEU A 111 29.71 -3.11 -17.13
CA LEU A 111 28.86 -2.13 -17.79
C LEU A 111 29.24 -1.99 -19.26
N ARG A 112 30.55 -1.97 -19.58
CA ARG A 112 31.05 -2.00 -20.92
C ARG A 112 30.56 -3.22 -21.71
N LYS A 113 30.66 -4.40 -21.12
CA LYS A 113 30.14 -5.63 -21.73
C LYS A 113 28.62 -5.54 -22.00
N LEU A 114 27.83 -4.98 -21.07
CA LEU A 114 26.40 -4.77 -21.30
C LEU A 114 26.14 -3.78 -22.44
N ALA A 115 26.93 -2.72 -22.53
CA ALA A 115 26.83 -1.74 -23.61
C ALA A 115 27.14 -2.35 -24.98
N GLU A 116 28.13 -3.25 -25.04
CA GLU A 116 28.52 -3.99 -26.25
C GLU A 116 27.47 -5.05 -26.68
N MET A 117 26.79 -5.64 -25.70
CA MET A 117 25.74 -6.67 -25.94
C MET A 117 24.38 -6.09 -26.29
N GLY A 118 24.15 -4.83 -25.97
CA GLY A 118 22.85 -4.19 -26.11
C GLY A 118 22.94 -2.79 -26.72
N THR A 119 22.01 -1.95 -26.31
CA THR A 119 21.99 -0.54 -26.71
C THR A 119 22.33 0.33 -25.52
N TYR A 120 23.38 1.12 -25.63
CA TYR A 120 23.75 2.13 -24.65
C TYR A 120 23.43 3.52 -25.19
N THR A 121 22.62 4.29 -24.48
CA THR A 121 22.24 5.64 -24.89
C THR A 121 22.03 6.52 -23.68
N ARG A 122 22.19 7.83 -23.85
CA ARG A 122 21.93 8.81 -22.80
C ARG A 122 20.44 9.05 -22.68
N LEU A 123 19.93 9.04 -21.46
CA LEU A 123 18.55 9.34 -21.14
C LEU A 123 18.44 10.80 -20.67
N ALA A 124 17.57 11.56 -21.32
CA ALA A 124 17.23 12.91 -20.84
C ALA A 124 16.46 12.84 -19.51
N THR A 125 16.70 13.80 -18.64
CA THR A 125 15.99 13.90 -17.38
C THR A 125 14.83 14.89 -17.44
N THR A 126 14.13 15.04 -16.32
CA THR A 126 13.01 15.99 -16.16
C THR A 126 13.50 17.42 -15.91
N ALA A 127 12.59 18.38 -16.07
CA ALA A 127 12.79 19.74 -15.57
C ALA A 127 11.82 19.99 -14.39
N PRO A 128 12.34 20.23 -13.17
CA PRO A 128 13.75 20.26 -12.76
C PRO A 128 14.41 18.86 -12.70
N PRO A 129 15.76 18.77 -12.86
CA PRO A 129 16.49 17.50 -12.86
C PRO A 129 16.80 17.02 -11.44
N LEU A 130 15.77 16.76 -10.66
CA LEU A 130 15.86 16.33 -9.27
C LEU A 130 15.36 14.87 -9.13
N SER A 131 16.04 14.07 -8.32
CA SER A 131 15.73 12.65 -8.13
C SER A 131 14.25 12.36 -7.86
N PRO A 132 13.55 13.02 -6.91
CA PRO A 132 12.16 12.71 -6.65
C PRO A 132 11.24 13.05 -7.84
N VAL A 133 11.61 14.03 -8.63
CA VAL A 133 10.87 14.42 -9.85
C VAL A 133 11.09 13.40 -10.96
N ALA A 134 12.35 13.07 -11.23
CA ALA A 134 12.73 12.11 -12.27
C ALA A 134 12.15 10.71 -11.97
N TRP A 135 12.29 10.21 -10.75
CA TRP A 135 11.70 8.93 -10.35
C TRP A 135 10.19 8.95 -10.40
N SER A 136 9.53 10.02 -9.98
CA SER A 136 8.07 10.13 -10.08
C SER A 136 7.60 10.12 -11.53
N THR A 137 8.33 10.78 -12.43
CA THR A 137 8.07 10.77 -13.88
C THR A 137 8.28 9.37 -14.46
N PHE A 138 9.39 8.72 -14.13
CA PHE A 138 9.66 7.35 -14.57
C PHE A 138 8.57 6.38 -14.12
N LEU A 139 8.17 6.44 -12.85
CA LEU A 139 7.19 5.53 -12.28
C LEU A 139 5.79 5.71 -12.86
N THR A 140 5.40 6.93 -13.16
CA THR A 140 4.03 7.26 -13.60
C THR A 140 3.87 7.47 -15.10
N GLY A 141 4.98 7.64 -15.81
CA GLY A 141 4.96 8.04 -17.23
C GLY A 141 4.37 9.44 -17.44
N CYS A 142 4.35 10.28 -16.41
CA CYS A 142 3.74 11.60 -16.43
C CYS A 142 4.77 12.67 -16.08
N ASN A 143 4.57 13.89 -16.57
CA ASN A 143 5.39 15.04 -16.21
C ASN A 143 5.06 15.58 -14.80
N PRO A 144 5.89 16.44 -14.22
CA PRO A 144 5.70 17.02 -12.89
C PRO A 144 4.34 17.68 -12.66
N GLY A 145 3.80 18.34 -13.67
CA GLY A 145 2.47 18.96 -13.58
C GLY A 145 1.32 17.98 -13.33
N LYS A 146 1.49 16.71 -13.77
CA LYS A 146 0.50 15.65 -13.54
C LYS A 146 0.73 14.88 -12.24
N HIS A 147 1.99 14.50 -11.94
CA HIS A 147 2.28 13.74 -10.72
C HIS A 147 2.48 14.61 -9.47
N ASN A 148 2.57 15.93 -9.61
CA ASN A 148 2.61 16.93 -8.55
C ASN A 148 3.84 16.87 -7.63
N ILE A 149 4.96 16.35 -8.13
CA ILE A 149 6.26 16.37 -7.44
C ILE A 149 7.20 17.25 -8.24
N PHE A 150 7.67 18.34 -7.63
CA PHE A 150 8.54 19.34 -8.28
C PHE A 150 9.90 19.47 -7.61
N ASP A 151 10.02 18.99 -6.35
CA ASP A 151 11.23 19.09 -5.55
C ASP A 151 11.18 18.05 -4.42
N PHE A 152 12.24 17.92 -3.63
CA PHE A 152 12.24 17.16 -2.37
C PHE A 152 11.28 17.75 -1.35
N LEU A 153 11.19 19.08 -1.31
CA LEU A 153 10.34 19.81 -0.39
C LEU A 153 9.23 20.56 -1.13
N THR A 154 8.12 20.72 -0.47
CA THR A 154 7.04 21.61 -0.85
C THR A 154 6.69 22.52 0.32
N ARG A 155 5.95 23.58 0.06
CA ARG A 155 5.53 24.51 1.10
C ARG A 155 4.10 24.21 1.54
N ASP A 156 3.89 24.12 2.84
CA ASP A 156 2.54 24.10 3.39
C ASP A 156 1.86 25.46 3.12
N LYS A 157 0.69 25.41 2.47
CA LYS A 157 -0.07 26.62 2.11
C LYS A 157 -0.62 27.38 3.33
N ARG A 158 -0.73 26.74 4.48
CA ARG A 158 -1.30 27.33 5.71
C ARG A 158 -0.24 27.91 6.62
N THR A 159 0.85 27.17 6.82
CA THR A 159 1.91 27.55 7.77
C THR A 159 3.14 28.12 7.08
N TYR A 160 3.21 27.99 5.75
CA TYR A 160 4.38 28.33 4.92
C TYR A 160 5.67 27.58 5.29
N LEU A 161 5.57 26.56 6.15
CA LEU A 161 6.70 25.73 6.53
C LEU A 161 7.02 24.69 5.43
N PRO A 162 8.28 24.27 5.33
CA PRO A 162 8.67 23.21 4.40
C PRO A 162 8.09 21.86 4.82
N LEU A 163 7.59 21.11 3.84
CA LEU A 163 7.08 19.74 3.96
C LEU A 163 7.76 18.86 2.93
N LEU A 164 7.82 17.56 3.19
CA LEU A 164 8.21 16.59 2.16
C LEU A 164 7.20 16.60 1.02
N SER A 165 7.68 16.66 -0.23
CA SER A 165 6.82 16.69 -1.42
C SER A 165 6.19 15.35 -1.74
N SER A 166 6.90 14.25 -1.44
CA SER A 166 6.50 12.89 -1.83
C SER A 166 5.58 12.20 -0.83
N VAL A 167 5.68 12.55 0.47
CA VAL A 167 4.97 11.87 1.54
C VAL A 167 4.53 12.85 2.62
N SER A 168 3.32 12.67 3.14
CA SER A 168 2.83 13.34 4.34
C SER A 168 2.78 12.34 5.47
N ILE A 169 3.51 12.62 6.55
CA ILE A 169 3.53 11.80 7.75
C ILE A 169 2.85 12.59 8.86
N ARG A 170 1.71 12.10 9.32
CA ARG A 170 1.02 12.66 10.48
C ARG A 170 1.17 11.69 11.63
N GLY A 171 1.55 12.20 12.79
CA GLY A 171 1.60 11.40 14.02
C GLY A 171 0.24 10.79 14.36
N THR A 172 0.23 9.84 15.27
CA THR A 172 -1.01 9.21 15.75
C THR A 172 -1.93 10.25 16.37
N ALA A 173 -3.21 10.24 15.99
CA ALA A 173 -4.22 11.15 16.54
C ALA A 173 -4.48 10.91 18.03
N ARG A 174 -4.18 9.72 18.55
CA ARG A 174 -4.38 9.35 19.95
C ARG A 174 -3.04 9.21 20.66
N VAL A 175 -2.88 9.98 21.71
CA VAL A 175 -1.70 9.97 22.57
C VAL A 175 -2.18 9.83 24.02
N TRP A 176 -1.74 8.78 24.70
CA TRP A 176 -1.91 8.68 26.15
C TRP A 176 -0.83 9.50 26.85
N LYS A 177 -1.26 10.35 27.75
CA LYS A 177 -0.36 11.12 28.61
C LYS A 177 -0.38 10.48 30.01
N ILE A 178 0.75 9.97 30.45
CA ILE A 178 0.93 9.44 31.79
C ILE A 178 2.06 10.24 32.42
N GLY A 179 1.69 11.23 33.24
CA GLY A 179 2.64 12.18 33.81
C GLY A 179 3.37 12.96 32.68
N ARG A 180 4.72 12.88 32.66
CA ARG A 180 5.56 13.51 31.63
C ARG A 180 5.69 12.68 30.34
N TYR A 181 5.20 11.45 30.32
CA TYR A 181 5.34 10.56 29.16
C TYR A 181 4.14 10.69 28.22
N LYS A 182 4.43 10.69 26.92
CA LYS A 182 3.44 10.68 25.83
C LYS A 182 3.58 9.36 25.07
N ILE A 183 2.61 8.46 25.22
CA ILE A 183 2.60 7.15 24.56
C ILE A 183 1.67 7.25 23.35
N PRO A 184 2.20 7.19 22.10
CA PRO A 184 1.36 7.22 20.91
C PRO A 184 0.57 5.90 20.79
N ILE A 185 -0.76 6.00 20.65
CA ILE A 185 -1.64 4.86 20.47
C ILE A 185 -2.14 4.85 19.04
N GLY A 186 -1.76 3.82 18.30
CA GLY A 186 -2.16 3.64 16.91
C GLY A 186 -1.02 3.82 15.91
N LYS A 187 -1.34 3.70 14.64
CA LYS A 187 -0.39 3.84 13.54
C LYS A 187 -0.35 5.29 13.07
N PRO A 188 0.82 5.82 12.66
CA PRO A 188 0.88 7.11 12.00
C PRO A 188 0.12 7.07 10.67
N ASP A 189 -0.52 8.17 10.30
CA ASP A 189 -1.15 8.34 8.98
C ASP A 189 -0.06 8.75 7.98
N ILE A 190 0.33 7.81 7.13
CA ILE A 190 1.33 8.02 6.08
C ILE A 190 0.61 8.06 4.75
N ARG A 191 0.66 9.21 4.08
CA ARG A 191 0.02 9.42 2.78
C ARG A 191 1.05 9.75 1.72
N LEU A 192 1.01 9.01 0.63
CA LEU A 192 1.78 9.33 -0.56
C LEU A 192 1.11 10.53 -1.26
N LEU A 193 1.89 11.59 -1.51
CA LEU A 193 1.39 12.82 -2.13
C LEU A 193 1.51 12.83 -3.64
N ARG A 194 2.36 11.96 -4.20
CA ARG A 194 2.48 11.78 -5.64
C ARG A 194 1.13 11.35 -6.23
N LYS A 195 0.69 12.07 -7.24
CA LYS A 195 -0.48 11.73 -8.04
C LYS A 195 -0.08 10.76 -9.17
N GLY A 196 -1.07 10.05 -9.70
CA GLY A 196 -0.85 9.07 -10.77
C GLY A 196 -0.62 7.64 -10.25
N LYS A 197 -0.84 6.69 -11.14
CA LYS A 197 -0.63 5.27 -10.86
C LYS A 197 0.73 4.85 -11.41
N PRO A 198 1.58 4.19 -10.62
CA PRO A 198 2.83 3.68 -11.13
C PRO A 198 2.59 2.55 -12.14
N PHE A 199 3.54 2.37 -13.10
CA PHE A 199 3.38 1.45 -14.21
C PHE A 199 3.15 0.00 -13.77
N TRP A 200 3.68 -0.44 -12.65
CA TRP A 200 3.44 -1.80 -12.13
C TRP A 200 1.98 -2.05 -11.74
N ASN A 201 1.21 -1.00 -11.39
CA ASN A 201 -0.23 -1.15 -11.20
C ASN A 201 -0.94 -1.51 -12.51
N THR A 202 -0.49 -0.93 -13.62
CA THR A 202 -0.97 -1.27 -14.97
C THR A 202 -0.58 -2.70 -15.32
N LEU A 203 0.67 -3.10 -15.06
CA LEU A 203 1.12 -4.48 -15.25
C LEU A 203 0.29 -5.46 -14.43
N GLY A 204 0.03 -5.14 -13.15
CA GLY A 204 -0.82 -5.96 -12.27
C GLY A 204 -2.26 -6.07 -12.75
N ALA A 205 -2.82 -5.02 -13.35
CA ALA A 205 -4.15 -5.07 -13.96
C ALA A 205 -4.22 -6.03 -15.15
N HIS A 206 -3.10 -6.23 -15.86
CA HIS A 206 -2.96 -7.20 -16.95
C HIS A 206 -2.47 -8.57 -16.48
N GLY A 207 -2.38 -8.80 -15.17
CA GLY A 207 -1.96 -10.08 -14.58
C GLY A 207 -0.45 -10.33 -14.61
N ILE A 208 0.36 -9.31 -14.88
CA ILE A 208 1.82 -9.39 -14.87
C ILE A 208 2.29 -9.08 -13.45
N PHE A 209 2.94 -10.06 -12.82
CA PHE A 209 3.53 -9.88 -11.49
C PHE A 209 4.75 -8.96 -11.56
N SER A 210 4.80 -8.00 -10.65
CA SER A 210 5.92 -7.06 -10.51
C SER A 210 6.44 -7.08 -9.10
N ASN A 211 7.74 -7.24 -8.94
CA ASN A 211 8.43 -7.09 -7.66
C ASN A 211 9.18 -5.75 -7.68
N VAL A 212 8.88 -4.90 -6.72
CA VAL A 212 9.43 -3.54 -6.63
C VAL A 212 10.20 -3.43 -5.33
N ILE A 213 11.50 -3.12 -5.43
CA ILE A 213 12.40 -3.07 -4.28
C ILE A 213 12.97 -1.65 -4.19
N ARG A 214 12.80 -1.01 -3.04
CA ARG A 214 13.39 0.30 -2.68
C ARG A 214 13.07 1.44 -3.67
N VAL A 215 11.81 1.63 -3.95
CA VAL A 215 11.33 2.75 -4.75
C VAL A 215 10.52 3.74 -3.92
#